data_49fa0769d4871c2973dfa32a8170d88b
#
_entry.id   49fa0769d4871c2973dfa32a8170d88b
#
_cell.length_a   1.000
_cell.length_b   1.000
_cell.length_c   1.000
_cell.angle_alpha   90.00
_cell.angle_beta   90.00
_cell.angle_gamma   90.00
#
_symmetry.space_group_name_H-M   'P 1'
#
loop_
_entity.id
_entity.type
_entity.pdbx_description
1 polymer ?
#
loop_
_entity_poly.entity_id
_entity_poly.type
_entity_poly.pdbx_seq_one_letter_code
_entity_poly.pdbx_strand_id
1 'polypeptide(L)'
;NPDAIAAIHHAYVDAGSDIVYANTFGANGYKLEETGKTVEEVISAGISNAHKAVDGKALVALDIGPIGQLLEPTGTLKFEEAYDYFKEQVIAGRDADLIVFETMTDLYEIKAAVLAAKENSDLPIVCTMTFEENRRTFTGCSVSSMALTLERLGVDAIGVNCSLGPRELSPVIEELSKWTTLPIVVKPNAGLPDPVTNTYDVTPEEFAESAAELVKFGIKLT
;
A
#
# COMPACT_ATOMS: atom_id res chain seq x y z
N ASN A 1 -16.56 8.63 12.46
CA ASN A 1 -17.22 7.69 13.35
C ASN A 1 -16.24 6.57 13.74
N PRO A 2 -15.58 6.64 14.92
CA PRO A 2 -14.60 5.65 15.37
C PRO A 2 -15.16 4.22 15.42
N ASP A 3 -16.40 4.06 15.87
CA ASP A 3 -17.02 2.73 16.04
C ASP A 3 -17.21 2.01 14.70
N ALA A 4 -17.56 2.76 13.64
CA ALA A 4 -17.68 2.19 12.30
C ALA A 4 -16.33 1.72 11.75
N ILE A 5 -15.26 2.48 12.00
CA ILE A 5 -13.89 2.08 11.61
C ILE A 5 -13.43 0.88 12.43
N ALA A 6 -13.68 0.87 13.73
CA ALA A 6 -13.36 -0.27 14.59
C ALA A 6 -14.08 -1.55 14.13
N ALA A 7 -15.34 -1.46 13.74
CA ALA A 7 -16.10 -2.62 13.24
C ALA A 7 -15.49 -3.22 11.96
N ILE A 8 -14.93 -2.39 11.07
CA ILE A 8 -14.22 -2.86 9.89
C ILE A 8 -12.95 -3.62 10.28
N HIS A 9 -12.11 -3.05 11.16
CA HIS A 9 -10.90 -3.73 11.64
C HIS A 9 -11.21 -5.06 12.35
N HIS A 10 -12.25 -5.09 13.19
CA HIS A 10 -12.71 -6.33 13.84
C HIS A 10 -13.09 -7.39 12.80
N ALA A 11 -13.83 -7.04 11.74
CA ALA A 11 -14.22 -7.98 10.71
C ALA A 11 -13.01 -8.61 9.99
N TYR A 12 -11.96 -7.82 9.73
CA TYR A 12 -10.72 -8.36 9.15
C TYR A 12 -9.96 -9.27 10.12
N VAL A 13 -9.85 -8.90 11.39
CA VAL A 13 -9.22 -9.74 12.42
C VAL A 13 -10.00 -11.05 12.61
N ASP A 14 -11.33 -10.98 12.66
CA ASP A 14 -12.18 -12.16 12.79
C ASP A 14 -12.10 -13.08 11.55
N ALA A 15 -11.80 -12.51 10.38
CA ALA A 15 -11.51 -13.27 9.16
C ALA A 15 -10.10 -13.87 9.11
N GLY A 16 -9.23 -13.58 10.10
CA GLY A 16 -7.90 -14.16 10.23
C GLY A 16 -6.76 -13.27 9.75
N SER A 17 -6.96 -11.96 9.58
CA SER A 17 -5.88 -11.04 9.20
C SER A 17 -4.86 -10.89 10.33
N ASP A 18 -3.58 -11.07 10.00
CA ASP A 18 -2.44 -10.84 10.90
C ASP A 18 -2.00 -9.36 10.92
N ILE A 19 -2.34 -8.60 9.89
CA ILE A 19 -2.04 -7.18 9.76
C ILE A 19 -3.30 -6.45 9.31
N VAL A 20 -3.65 -5.36 9.98
CA VAL A 20 -4.69 -4.42 9.51
C VAL A 20 -4.07 -3.08 9.14
N TYR A 21 -4.56 -2.47 8.09
CA TYR A 21 -4.13 -1.14 7.67
C TYR A 21 -4.97 -0.09 8.39
N ALA A 22 -4.32 0.87 9.03
CA ALA A 22 -5.01 2.02 9.60
C ALA A 22 -5.71 2.82 8.50
N ASN A 23 -6.79 3.52 8.83
CA ASN A 23 -7.53 4.33 7.85
C ASN A 23 -6.81 5.67 7.61
N THR A 24 -5.59 5.60 7.01
CA THR A 24 -4.66 6.74 6.86
C THR A 24 -4.16 6.95 5.42
N PHE A 25 -4.61 6.14 4.45
CA PHE A 25 -4.16 6.13 3.05
C PHE A 25 -4.04 7.52 2.41
N GLY A 26 -4.99 8.41 2.64
CA GLY A 26 -5.02 9.77 2.07
C GLY A 26 -4.58 10.87 3.04
N ALA A 27 -3.99 10.54 4.18
CA ALA A 27 -3.71 11.49 5.25
C ALA A 27 -2.39 12.25 5.05
N ASN A 28 -2.23 12.91 3.91
CA ASN A 28 -1.08 13.78 3.64
C ASN A 28 -1.48 15.26 3.59
N GLY A 29 -0.50 16.15 3.78
CA GLY A 29 -0.72 17.59 3.85
C GLY A 29 -1.43 18.17 2.64
N TYR A 30 -1.14 17.68 1.43
CA TYR A 30 -1.79 18.12 0.20
C TYR A 30 -3.30 17.80 0.19
N LYS A 31 -3.69 16.56 0.50
CA LYS A 31 -5.10 16.15 0.50
C LYS A 31 -5.90 16.71 1.68
N LEU A 32 -5.23 17.05 2.77
CA LEU A 32 -5.88 17.58 3.97
C LEU A 32 -6.00 19.12 3.98
N GLU A 33 -5.37 19.83 3.03
CA GLU A 33 -5.28 21.29 3.01
C GLU A 33 -6.62 22.01 3.25
N GLU A 34 -7.70 21.55 2.61
CA GLU A 34 -9.02 22.18 2.71
C GLU A 34 -9.90 21.60 3.84
N THR A 35 -9.41 20.58 4.56
CA THR A 35 -10.23 19.88 5.58
C THR A 35 -10.21 20.56 6.95
N GLY A 36 -9.22 21.43 7.19
CA GLY A 36 -8.95 22.02 8.51
C GLY A 36 -8.39 21.02 9.52
N LYS A 37 -7.92 19.85 9.08
CA LYS A 37 -7.27 18.83 9.89
C LYS A 37 -5.78 18.77 9.61
N THR A 38 -4.98 18.46 10.63
CA THR A 38 -3.56 18.20 10.47
C THR A 38 -3.29 16.73 10.15
N VAL A 39 -2.16 16.45 9.54
CA VAL A 39 -1.68 15.08 9.29
C VAL A 39 -1.56 14.29 10.60
N GLU A 40 -0.99 14.92 11.64
CA GLU A 40 -0.85 14.34 12.98
C GLU A 40 -2.20 13.92 13.57
N GLU A 41 -3.23 14.80 13.53
CA GLU A 41 -4.56 14.50 14.06
C GLU A 41 -5.19 13.29 13.38
N VAL A 42 -5.10 13.21 12.03
CA VAL A 42 -5.75 12.15 11.26
C VAL A 42 -5.03 10.82 11.44
N ILE A 43 -3.70 10.82 11.33
CA ILE A 43 -2.89 9.60 11.43
C ILE A 43 -2.93 9.03 12.84
N SER A 44 -2.71 9.84 13.87
CA SER A 44 -2.76 9.38 15.27
C SER A 44 -4.13 8.81 15.62
N ALA A 45 -5.23 9.42 15.15
CA ALA A 45 -6.57 8.91 15.37
C ALA A 45 -6.80 7.58 14.64
N GLY A 46 -6.34 7.45 13.39
CA GLY A 46 -6.45 6.22 12.59
C GLY A 46 -5.74 5.05 13.27
N ILE A 47 -4.47 5.23 13.65
CA ILE A 47 -3.67 4.22 14.34
C ILE A 47 -4.27 3.85 15.70
N SER A 48 -4.66 4.85 16.51
CA SER A 48 -5.29 4.59 17.80
C SER A 48 -6.59 3.79 17.70
N ASN A 49 -7.43 4.08 16.70
CA ASN A 49 -8.65 3.32 16.46
C ASN A 49 -8.36 1.89 16.02
N ALA A 50 -7.36 1.69 15.14
CA ALA A 50 -6.95 0.37 14.70
C ALA A 50 -6.40 -0.47 15.87
N HIS A 51 -5.47 0.06 16.66
CA HIS A 51 -4.93 -0.65 17.84
C HIS A 51 -6.02 -1.06 18.84
N LYS A 52 -6.99 -0.17 19.12
CA LYS A 52 -8.12 -0.49 20.00
C LYS A 52 -8.97 -1.63 19.42
N ALA A 53 -9.17 -1.62 18.12
CA ALA A 53 -9.99 -2.64 17.45
C ALA A 53 -9.30 -4.00 17.40
N VAL A 54 -8.00 -4.06 17.11
CA VAL A 54 -7.29 -5.35 17.00
C VAL A 54 -7.01 -6.00 18.35
N ASP A 55 -6.97 -5.21 19.43
CA ASP A 55 -6.76 -5.70 20.82
C ASP A 55 -5.56 -6.67 20.94
N GLY A 56 -4.46 -6.34 20.27
CA GLY A 56 -3.23 -7.14 20.24
C GLY A 56 -3.29 -8.44 19.44
N LYS A 57 -4.36 -8.69 18.69
CA LYS A 57 -4.52 -9.91 17.86
C LYS A 57 -3.91 -9.79 16.47
N ALA A 58 -3.66 -8.57 16.00
CA ALA A 58 -3.04 -8.27 14.71
C ALA A 58 -2.11 -7.08 14.84
N LEU A 59 -1.18 -6.92 13.91
CA LEU A 59 -0.35 -5.74 13.77
C LEU A 59 -1.14 -4.61 13.08
N VAL A 60 -0.78 -3.38 13.40
CA VAL A 60 -1.36 -2.17 12.79
C VAL A 60 -0.34 -1.51 11.88
N ALA A 61 -0.66 -1.43 10.60
CA ALA A 61 0.17 -0.74 9.61
C ALA A 61 -0.23 0.73 9.48
N LEU A 62 0.76 1.62 9.48
CA LEU A 62 0.60 2.96 8.94
C LEU A 62 0.43 2.85 7.43
N ASP A 63 -0.75 3.13 6.93
CA ASP A 63 -1.11 3.02 5.51
C ASP A 63 -0.91 4.38 4.81
N ILE A 64 -0.02 4.41 3.83
CA ILE A 64 0.35 5.61 3.08
C ILE A 64 0.18 5.36 1.58
N GLY A 65 -0.73 6.10 0.98
CA GLY A 65 -0.93 6.12 -0.47
C GLY A 65 -0.16 7.25 -1.16
N PRO A 66 -0.31 7.37 -2.50
CA PRO A 66 0.29 8.46 -3.27
C PRO A 66 -0.18 9.84 -2.79
N ILE A 67 0.68 10.85 -2.92
CA ILE A 67 0.37 12.25 -2.55
C ILE A 67 -0.83 12.76 -3.34
N GLY A 68 -0.96 12.35 -4.61
CA GLY A 68 -2.02 12.79 -5.51
C GLY A 68 -1.54 13.85 -6.51
N GLN A 69 -0.24 14.07 -6.59
CA GLN A 69 0.41 14.90 -7.59
C GLN A 69 1.55 14.14 -8.25
N LEU A 70 1.78 14.40 -9.53
CA LEU A 70 2.93 13.85 -10.24
C LEU A 70 4.18 14.69 -9.97
N LEU A 71 5.31 13.99 -9.78
CA LEU A 71 6.61 14.65 -9.59
C LEU A 71 7.17 15.17 -10.93
N GLU A 72 8.07 16.16 -10.85
CA GLU A 72 8.84 16.61 -12.00
C GLU A 72 9.65 15.45 -12.63
N PRO A 73 9.80 15.39 -13.94
CA PRO A 73 9.31 16.34 -14.95
C PRO A 73 7.90 16.04 -15.49
N THR A 74 7.24 14.98 -15.03
CA THR A 74 5.90 14.58 -15.51
C THR A 74 4.81 15.49 -14.95
N GLY A 75 4.97 15.95 -13.73
CA GLY A 75 4.10 16.91 -13.05
C GLY A 75 4.91 18.13 -12.57
N THR A 76 4.46 18.72 -11.46
CA THR A 76 5.02 19.96 -10.91
C THR A 76 5.59 19.81 -9.50
N LEU A 77 5.35 18.67 -8.83
CA LEU A 77 5.82 18.43 -7.47
C LEU A 77 7.31 18.11 -7.48
N LYS A 78 8.11 18.81 -6.68
CA LYS A 78 9.53 18.51 -6.54
C LYS A 78 9.75 17.29 -5.64
N PHE A 79 10.88 16.63 -5.84
CA PHE A 79 11.23 15.44 -5.06
C PHE A 79 11.34 15.75 -3.57
N GLU A 80 11.95 16.89 -3.21
CA GLU A 80 12.13 17.32 -1.84
C GLU A 80 10.78 17.65 -1.16
N GLU A 81 9.84 18.22 -1.90
CA GLU A 81 8.47 18.48 -1.40
C GLU A 81 7.72 17.18 -1.17
N ALA A 82 7.86 16.22 -2.08
CA ALA A 82 7.29 14.88 -1.88
C ALA A 82 7.90 14.18 -0.65
N TYR A 83 9.23 14.25 -0.48
CA TYR A 83 9.91 13.75 0.71
C TYR A 83 9.35 14.37 1.99
N ASP A 84 9.13 15.68 2.03
CA ASP A 84 8.60 16.36 3.21
C ASP A 84 7.15 15.93 3.53
N TYR A 85 6.29 15.74 2.53
CA TYR A 85 4.95 15.18 2.73
C TYR A 85 4.99 13.77 3.34
N PHE A 86 5.86 12.89 2.84
CA PHE A 86 6.00 11.53 3.40
C PHE A 86 6.61 11.54 4.79
N LYS A 87 7.62 12.39 5.03
CA LYS A 87 8.25 12.54 6.34
C LYS A 87 7.24 12.94 7.42
N GLU A 88 6.36 13.90 7.12
CA GLU A 88 5.30 14.31 8.05
C GLU A 88 4.40 13.14 8.43
N GLN A 89 3.97 12.33 7.44
CA GLN A 89 3.14 11.14 7.68
C GLN A 89 3.88 10.08 8.49
N VAL A 90 5.14 9.80 8.18
CA VAL A 90 5.96 8.82 8.90
C VAL A 90 6.15 9.22 10.35
N ILE A 91 6.44 10.48 10.63
CA ILE A 91 6.61 10.97 12.01
C ILE A 91 5.29 10.89 12.78
N ALA A 92 4.18 11.27 12.15
CA ALA A 92 2.84 11.18 12.75
C ALA A 92 2.43 9.72 13.03
N GLY A 93 2.94 8.77 12.24
CA GLY A 93 2.62 7.35 12.30
C GLY A 93 3.54 6.48 13.16
N ARG A 94 4.42 7.06 13.95
CA ARG A 94 5.44 6.35 14.76
C ARG A 94 4.90 5.30 15.73
N ASP A 95 3.63 5.36 16.10
CA ASP A 95 2.98 4.44 17.01
C ASP A 95 2.38 3.21 16.28
N ALA A 96 2.55 3.08 14.98
CA ALA A 96 2.22 1.88 14.21
C ALA A 96 3.26 0.77 14.42
N ASP A 97 2.94 -0.47 14.00
CA ASP A 97 3.87 -1.61 14.06
C ASP A 97 4.75 -1.72 12.81
N LEU A 98 4.27 -1.20 11.67
CA LEU A 98 4.99 -1.16 10.39
C LEU A 98 4.44 -0.04 9.49
N ILE A 99 5.20 0.28 8.43
CA ILE A 99 4.79 1.24 7.39
C ILE A 99 4.47 0.46 6.12
N VAL A 100 3.33 0.79 5.51
CA VAL A 100 2.95 0.29 4.18
C VAL A 100 2.79 1.48 3.23
N PHE A 101 3.61 1.52 2.20
CA PHE A 101 3.38 2.37 1.04
C PHE A 101 2.63 1.55 0.00
N GLU A 102 1.38 1.90 -0.30
CA GLU A 102 0.57 1.13 -1.24
C GLU A 102 0.03 1.96 -2.40
N THR A 103 -0.35 1.26 -3.47
CA THR A 103 -0.96 1.86 -4.67
C THR A 103 -0.06 2.88 -5.36
N MET A 104 1.25 2.76 -5.18
CA MET A 104 2.21 3.67 -5.80
C MET A 104 2.30 3.40 -7.31
N THR A 105 2.29 4.46 -8.10
CA THR A 105 2.32 4.39 -9.57
C THR A 105 3.56 4.99 -10.17
N ASP A 106 4.33 5.74 -9.37
CA ASP A 106 5.58 6.39 -9.77
C ASP A 106 6.75 5.89 -8.90
N LEU A 107 7.79 5.37 -9.58
CA LEU A 107 9.00 4.91 -8.90
C LEU A 107 9.77 6.07 -8.23
N TYR A 108 9.65 7.28 -8.78
CA TYR A 108 10.33 8.43 -8.22
C TYR A 108 9.64 8.92 -6.94
N GLU A 109 8.31 8.89 -6.91
CA GLU A 109 7.52 9.19 -5.72
C GLU A 109 7.79 8.19 -4.59
N ILE A 110 7.72 6.87 -4.86
CA ILE A 110 7.97 5.87 -3.83
C ILE A 110 9.42 5.90 -3.30
N LYS A 111 10.39 6.34 -4.11
CA LYS A 111 11.76 6.59 -3.62
C LYS A 111 11.79 7.69 -2.56
N ALA A 112 11.08 8.79 -2.77
CA ALA A 112 10.96 9.87 -1.77
C ALA A 112 10.33 9.34 -0.48
N ALA A 113 9.26 8.54 -0.60
CA ALA A 113 8.58 7.91 0.51
C ALA A 113 9.49 6.98 1.34
N VAL A 114 10.21 6.08 0.67
CA VAL A 114 11.12 5.14 1.34
C VAL A 114 12.29 5.88 2.01
N LEU A 115 12.87 6.90 1.36
CA LEU A 115 13.95 7.70 1.97
C LEU A 115 13.42 8.42 3.23
N ALA A 116 12.24 9.03 3.14
CA ALA A 116 11.62 9.67 4.30
C ALA A 116 11.41 8.70 5.46
N ALA A 117 10.94 7.47 5.18
CA ALA A 117 10.76 6.44 6.20
C ALA A 117 12.10 5.98 6.80
N LYS A 118 13.11 5.68 5.98
CA LYS A 118 14.42 5.21 6.45
C LYS A 118 15.18 6.24 7.29
N GLU A 119 14.97 7.52 7.04
CA GLU A 119 15.65 8.59 7.76
C GLU A 119 14.92 9.03 9.04
N ASN A 120 13.63 8.68 9.20
CA ASN A 120 12.80 9.18 10.30
C ASN A 120 12.08 8.10 11.10
N SER A 121 12.32 6.80 10.81
CA SER A 121 11.69 5.67 11.50
C SER A 121 12.55 4.41 11.44
N ASP A 122 12.41 3.56 12.46
CA ASP A 122 13.00 2.21 12.49
C ASP A 122 11.95 1.12 12.20
N LEU A 123 10.72 1.49 11.85
CA LEU A 123 9.63 0.54 11.57
C LEU A 123 9.92 -0.25 10.28
N PRO A 124 9.51 -1.52 10.21
CA PRO A 124 9.56 -2.29 8.96
C PRO A 124 8.76 -1.60 7.86
N ILE A 125 9.27 -1.68 6.62
CA ILE A 125 8.69 -1.00 5.45
C ILE A 125 8.26 -2.03 4.42
N VAL A 126 6.98 -1.99 4.07
CA VAL A 126 6.38 -2.74 2.97
C VAL A 126 6.04 -1.76 1.85
N CYS A 127 6.41 -2.10 0.61
CA CYS A 127 6.12 -1.27 -0.55
C CYS A 127 5.35 -2.05 -1.61
N THR A 128 4.19 -1.56 -2.02
CA THR A 128 3.47 -2.11 -3.16
C THR A 128 3.24 -1.05 -4.24
N MET A 129 3.37 -1.47 -5.50
CA MET A 129 3.08 -0.62 -6.65
C MET A 129 1.94 -1.20 -7.48
N THR A 130 1.26 -0.34 -8.20
CA THR A 130 0.13 -0.69 -9.06
C THR A 130 0.58 -0.82 -10.51
N PHE A 131 0.32 -1.99 -11.10
CA PHE A 131 0.68 -2.30 -12.49
C PHE A 131 -0.57 -2.44 -13.35
N GLU A 132 -0.46 -2.02 -14.60
CA GLU A 132 -1.46 -2.24 -15.63
C GLU A 132 -1.21 -3.59 -16.37
N GLU A 133 -2.11 -4.00 -17.25
CA GLU A 133 -2.01 -5.23 -18.04
C GLU A 133 -0.71 -5.33 -18.87
N ASN A 134 -0.15 -4.19 -19.27
CA ASN A 134 1.13 -4.09 -19.97
C ASN A 134 2.34 -4.35 -19.06
N ARG A 135 2.14 -4.67 -17.79
CA ARG A 135 3.15 -4.90 -16.74
C ARG A 135 4.04 -3.70 -16.48
N ARG A 136 3.45 -2.51 -16.60
CA ARG A 136 4.10 -1.25 -16.25
C ARG A 136 3.19 -0.45 -15.33
N THR A 137 3.79 0.39 -14.50
CA THR A 137 3.03 1.37 -13.74
C THR A 137 2.56 2.50 -14.66
N PHE A 138 1.67 3.36 -14.16
CA PHE A 138 1.17 4.52 -14.90
C PHE A 138 2.30 5.41 -15.47
N THR A 139 3.39 5.60 -14.73
CA THR A 139 4.55 6.38 -15.19
C THR A 139 5.57 5.54 -16.00
N GLY A 140 5.23 4.28 -16.33
CA GLY A 140 6.03 3.42 -17.22
C GLY A 140 7.11 2.58 -16.51
N CYS A 141 7.16 2.55 -15.18
CA CYS A 141 8.11 1.72 -14.44
C CYS A 141 7.88 0.23 -14.72
N SER A 142 8.96 -0.53 -14.96
CA SER A 142 8.91 -1.99 -15.11
C SER A 142 8.97 -2.68 -13.75
N VAL A 143 8.52 -3.94 -13.71
CA VAL A 143 8.60 -4.80 -12.52
C VAL A 143 10.05 -4.94 -12.03
N SER A 144 10.98 -5.17 -12.95
CA SER A 144 12.41 -5.28 -12.61
C SER A 144 12.99 -3.99 -12.05
N SER A 145 12.60 -2.82 -12.61
CA SER A 145 13.06 -1.52 -12.07
C SER A 145 12.55 -1.28 -10.66
N MET A 146 11.29 -1.59 -10.39
CA MET A 146 10.72 -1.55 -9.05
C MET A 146 11.51 -2.45 -8.09
N ALA A 147 11.63 -3.74 -8.41
CA ALA A 147 12.28 -4.73 -7.55
C ALA A 147 13.70 -4.31 -7.16
N LEU A 148 14.54 -4.03 -8.16
CA LEU A 148 15.94 -3.65 -7.94
C LEU A 148 16.08 -2.34 -7.15
N THR A 149 15.20 -1.38 -7.37
CA THR A 149 15.25 -0.09 -6.68
C THR A 149 14.84 -0.24 -5.22
N LEU A 150 13.69 -0.85 -4.96
CA LEU A 150 13.14 -0.96 -3.60
C LEU A 150 13.99 -1.88 -2.71
N GLU A 151 14.45 -3.02 -3.25
CA GLU A 151 15.35 -3.91 -2.51
C GLU A 151 16.67 -3.22 -2.14
N ARG A 152 17.23 -2.39 -3.03
CA ARG A 152 18.45 -1.61 -2.76
C ARG A 152 18.24 -0.45 -1.79
N LEU A 153 17.03 0.09 -1.71
CA LEU A 153 16.66 1.08 -0.69
C LEU A 153 16.46 0.44 0.70
N GLY A 154 16.46 -0.89 0.79
CA GLY A 154 16.42 -1.62 2.05
C GLY A 154 15.02 -1.70 2.66
N VAL A 155 13.98 -1.82 1.85
CA VAL A 155 12.64 -2.16 2.34
C VAL A 155 12.58 -3.64 2.75
N ASP A 156 11.61 -4.01 3.59
CA ASP A 156 11.50 -5.35 4.17
C ASP A 156 10.62 -6.29 3.35
N ALA A 157 9.68 -5.76 2.58
CA ALA A 157 8.86 -6.51 1.63
C ALA A 157 8.44 -5.63 0.46
N ILE A 158 8.24 -6.24 -0.71
CA ILE A 158 7.76 -5.55 -1.91
C ILE A 158 6.61 -6.32 -2.54
N GLY A 159 5.80 -5.64 -3.35
CA GLY A 159 4.69 -6.33 -3.98
C GLY A 159 3.84 -5.47 -4.88
N VAL A 160 2.64 -5.98 -5.12
CA VAL A 160 1.68 -5.37 -6.03
C VAL A 160 0.29 -5.32 -5.39
N ASN A 161 -0.43 -4.26 -5.64
CA ASN A 161 -1.81 -4.12 -5.18
C ASN A 161 -2.67 -3.34 -6.17
N CYS A 162 -3.97 -3.45 -6.00
CA CYS A 162 -4.96 -2.71 -6.79
C CYS A 162 -4.96 -3.06 -8.30
N SER A 163 -5.70 -2.29 -9.10
CA SER A 163 -5.83 -2.37 -10.55
C SER A 163 -6.44 -3.67 -11.07
N LEU A 164 -5.77 -4.79 -10.93
CA LEU A 164 -6.10 -6.06 -11.59
C LEU A 164 -6.52 -7.13 -10.59
N GLY A 165 -7.21 -8.16 -11.07
CA GLY A 165 -7.53 -9.35 -10.30
C GLY A 165 -6.34 -10.30 -10.14
N PRO A 166 -6.48 -11.38 -9.33
CA PRO A 166 -5.37 -12.31 -9.07
C PRO A 166 -4.80 -12.96 -10.34
N ARG A 167 -5.67 -13.31 -11.29
CA ARG A 167 -5.27 -13.98 -12.55
C ARG A 167 -4.46 -13.03 -13.43
N GLU A 168 -4.91 -11.80 -13.59
CA GLU A 168 -4.29 -10.78 -14.42
C GLU A 168 -2.96 -10.32 -13.81
N LEU A 169 -2.82 -10.31 -12.46
CA LEU A 169 -1.57 -10.00 -11.77
C LEU A 169 -0.54 -11.15 -11.82
N SER A 170 -0.96 -12.38 -12.11
CA SER A 170 -0.06 -13.55 -12.13
C SER A 170 1.23 -13.33 -12.94
N PRO A 171 1.21 -12.78 -14.17
CA PRO A 171 2.43 -12.52 -14.94
C PRO A 171 3.36 -11.47 -14.30
N VAL A 172 2.79 -10.48 -13.59
CA VAL A 172 3.56 -9.44 -12.86
C VAL A 172 4.28 -10.07 -11.68
N ILE A 173 3.56 -10.91 -10.92
CA ILE A 173 4.08 -11.59 -9.73
C ILE A 173 5.14 -12.61 -10.11
N GLU A 174 4.93 -13.39 -11.18
CA GLU A 174 5.93 -14.31 -11.73
C GLU A 174 7.21 -13.57 -12.14
N GLU A 175 7.09 -12.40 -12.79
CA GLU A 175 8.24 -11.58 -13.13
C GLU A 175 8.93 -11.04 -11.87
N LEU A 176 8.16 -10.52 -10.90
CA LEU A 176 8.68 -9.97 -9.64
C LEU A 176 9.50 -11.02 -8.87
N SER A 177 9.00 -12.26 -8.79
CA SER A 177 9.69 -13.35 -8.09
C SER A 177 11.07 -13.71 -8.64
N LYS A 178 11.39 -13.30 -9.88
CA LYS A 178 12.70 -13.49 -10.51
C LYS A 178 13.70 -12.39 -10.17
N TRP A 179 13.22 -11.24 -9.67
CA TRP A 179 14.03 -10.04 -9.47
C TRP A 179 14.27 -9.69 -8.00
N THR A 180 13.62 -10.37 -7.06
CA THR A 180 13.78 -10.09 -5.63
C THR A 180 13.91 -11.35 -4.80
N THR A 181 14.59 -11.22 -3.67
CA THR A 181 14.66 -12.22 -2.61
C THR A 181 13.79 -11.85 -1.40
N LEU A 182 13.22 -10.65 -1.41
CA LEU A 182 12.34 -10.17 -0.35
C LEU A 182 10.99 -10.92 -0.35
N PRO A 183 10.28 -10.95 0.78
CA PRO A 183 8.89 -11.36 0.82
C PRO A 183 8.05 -10.59 -0.20
N ILE A 184 7.20 -11.31 -0.94
CA ILE A 184 6.30 -10.71 -1.92
C ILE A 184 4.90 -10.57 -1.30
N VAL A 185 4.35 -9.35 -1.40
CA VAL A 185 3.01 -8.97 -0.95
C VAL A 185 2.09 -8.80 -2.15
N VAL A 186 0.90 -9.38 -2.10
CA VAL A 186 -0.08 -9.27 -3.19
C VAL A 186 -1.45 -8.94 -2.62
N LYS A 187 -2.02 -7.80 -2.99
CA LYS A 187 -3.38 -7.36 -2.62
C LYS A 187 -4.17 -7.03 -3.90
N PRO A 188 -4.70 -8.05 -4.59
CA PRO A 188 -5.42 -7.85 -5.85
C PRO A 188 -6.83 -7.31 -5.60
N ASN A 189 -7.40 -6.71 -6.63
CA ASN A 189 -8.84 -6.43 -6.67
C ASN A 189 -9.63 -7.71 -6.92
N ALA A 190 -10.91 -7.72 -6.55
CA ALA A 190 -11.86 -8.78 -6.95
C ALA A 190 -12.35 -8.58 -8.41
N GLY A 191 -11.45 -8.24 -9.32
CA GLY A 191 -11.75 -7.78 -10.67
C GLY A 191 -12.07 -6.27 -10.71
N LEU A 192 -12.55 -5.81 -11.87
CA LEU A 192 -13.07 -4.46 -12.03
C LEU A 192 -14.61 -4.51 -12.03
N PRO A 193 -15.29 -3.48 -11.49
CA PRO A 193 -16.74 -3.45 -11.57
C PRO A 193 -17.21 -3.29 -13.02
N ASP A 194 -18.32 -3.95 -13.35
CA ASP A 194 -18.99 -3.70 -14.61
C ASP A 194 -19.36 -2.20 -14.71
N PRO A 195 -19.00 -1.53 -15.81
CA PRO A 195 -19.16 -0.07 -15.91
C PRO A 195 -20.62 0.40 -16.01
N VAL A 196 -21.56 -0.52 -16.26
CA VAL A 196 -22.98 -0.21 -16.39
C VAL A 196 -23.75 -0.50 -15.10
N THR A 197 -23.50 -1.68 -14.52
CA THR A 197 -24.21 -2.16 -13.33
C THR A 197 -23.51 -1.81 -12.02
N ASN A 198 -22.25 -1.44 -12.09
CA ASN A 198 -21.36 -1.19 -10.93
C ASN A 198 -21.31 -2.38 -9.97
N THR A 199 -21.41 -3.61 -10.52
CA THR A 199 -21.31 -4.87 -9.78
C THR A 199 -20.01 -5.58 -10.09
N TYR A 200 -19.53 -6.38 -9.14
CA TYR A 200 -18.40 -7.27 -9.34
C TYR A 200 -18.89 -8.68 -9.63
N ASP A 201 -18.36 -9.32 -10.67
CA ASP A 201 -18.77 -10.67 -11.08
C ASP A 201 -17.98 -11.78 -10.38
N VAL A 202 -16.84 -11.43 -9.74
CA VAL A 202 -15.99 -12.41 -9.04
C VAL A 202 -16.57 -12.72 -7.67
N THR A 203 -16.89 -13.99 -7.43
CA THR A 203 -17.37 -14.45 -6.12
C THR A 203 -16.21 -14.56 -5.11
N PRO A 204 -16.46 -14.56 -3.78
CA PRO A 204 -15.43 -14.78 -2.78
C PRO A 204 -14.67 -16.10 -2.97
N GLU A 205 -15.35 -17.17 -3.39
CA GLU A 205 -14.78 -18.49 -3.65
C GLU A 205 -13.82 -18.46 -4.86
N GLU A 206 -14.24 -17.85 -5.97
CA GLU A 206 -13.41 -17.69 -7.17
C GLU A 206 -12.20 -16.80 -6.90
N PHE A 207 -12.37 -15.76 -6.09
CA PHE A 207 -11.27 -14.90 -5.65
C PHE A 207 -10.26 -15.71 -4.83
N ALA A 208 -10.72 -16.45 -3.83
CA ALA A 208 -9.87 -17.26 -2.95
C ALA A 208 -9.10 -18.34 -3.73
N GLU A 209 -9.75 -19.05 -4.66
CA GLU A 209 -9.09 -20.02 -5.54
C GLU A 209 -7.99 -19.36 -6.39
N SER A 210 -8.32 -18.24 -7.02
CA SER A 210 -7.38 -17.51 -7.88
C SER A 210 -6.21 -16.91 -7.09
N ALA A 211 -6.46 -16.40 -5.89
CA ALA A 211 -5.41 -15.89 -5.00
C ALA A 211 -4.50 -17.03 -4.51
N ALA A 212 -5.07 -18.19 -4.17
CA ALA A 212 -4.29 -19.36 -3.76
C ALA A 212 -3.31 -19.86 -4.85
N GLU A 213 -3.65 -19.69 -6.12
CA GLU A 213 -2.73 -20.04 -7.22
C GLU A 213 -1.45 -19.19 -7.23
N LEU A 214 -1.48 -17.99 -6.65
CA LEU A 214 -0.33 -17.10 -6.60
C LEU A 214 0.75 -17.57 -5.61
N VAL A 215 0.38 -18.42 -4.66
CA VAL A 215 1.31 -18.98 -3.65
C VAL A 215 2.47 -19.73 -4.31
N LYS A 216 2.26 -20.33 -5.50
CA LYS A 216 3.32 -20.99 -6.28
C LYS A 216 4.51 -20.10 -6.64
N PHE A 217 4.31 -18.78 -6.66
CA PHE A 217 5.37 -17.80 -6.93
C PHE A 217 6.12 -17.35 -5.66
N GLY A 218 5.83 -17.95 -4.51
CA GLY A 218 6.51 -17.66 -3.25
C GLY A 218 6.02 -16.41 -2.53
N ILE A 219 4.78 -15.96 -2.80
CA ILE A 219 4.17 -14.87 -2.02
C ILE A 219 4.08 -15.28 -0.56
N LYS A 220 4.26 -14.29 0.32
CA LYS A 220 4.28 -14.47 1.78
C LYS A 220 3.13 -13.76 2.48
N LEU A 221 2.60 -12.70 1.85
CA LEU A 221 1.51 -11.88 2.37
C LEU A 221 0.47 -11.65 1.28
N THR A 222 -0.79 -11.79 1.60
CA THR A 222 -1.94 -11.50 0.72
C THR A 222 -2.95 -10.63 1.45
#